data_db0b7d5e2c7a15999427b0269b836b80
#
_entry.id   db0b7d5e2c7a15999427b0269b836b80
#
_cell.length_a   1.000
_cell.length_b   1.000
_cell.length_c   1.000
_cell.angle_alpha   90.00
_cell.angle_beta   90.00
_cell.angle_gamma   90.00
#
_symmetry.space_group_name_H-M   'P 1'
#
loop_
_entity.id
_entity.type
_entity.pdbx_description
1 polymer ?
#
loop_
_entity_poly.entity_id
_entity_poly.type
_entity_poly.pdbx_seq_one_letter_code
_entity_poly.pdbx_strand_id
1 'polypeptide(L)'
;PIAASASKPYRLQVNDVLSITIKADDPKLVSIFNPTNKGETDNVGSSLYFSGYTVDDHGSIRIPVLGEITAIGYTVEELRLKIEKQLLDEYFKKEANIFVIVRLAGFKYTINGEVGSMGTKFLFQDHVNIMEAIANSGDITVTGDRKAVTIIRQTPTGTEMHDIDLTDINVMKSPYYNLQPNDYIYVKPLKQKT
;
A
#
# COMPACT_ATOMS: atom_id res chain seq x y z
N PRO A 1 -21.34 17.32 8.95
CA PRO A 1 -20.52 16.24 8.45
C PRO A 1 -19.60 16.77 7.36
N ILE A 2 -18.28 16.56 7.52
CA ILE A 2 -17.30 16.91 6.50
C ILE A 2 -17.27 15.76 5.50
N ALA A 3 -17.67 16.01 4.25
CA ALA A 3 -17.55 15.01 3.20
C ALA A 3 -16.06 14.79 2.90
N ALA A 4 -15.60 13.55 3.03
CA ALA A 4 -14.25 13.19 2.63
C ALA A 4 -14.10 13.39 1.11
N SER A 5 -12.98 13.97 0.69
CA SER A 5 -12.62 13.98 -0.72
C SER A 5 -12.40 12.54 -1.17
N ALA A 6 -13.02 12.15 -2.29
CA ALA A 6 -12.75 10.84 -2.90
C ALA A 6 -11.29 10.84 -3.37
N SER A 7 -10.40 10.23 -2.58
CA SER A 7 -9.03 10.00 -3.02
C SER A 7 -9.03 9.04 -4.21
N LYS A 8 -8.21 9.32 -5.22
CA LYS A 8 -8.02 8.38 -6.34
C LYS A 8 -7.49 7.06 -5.77
N PRO A 9 -8.01 5.90 -6.21
CA PRO A 9 -7.52 4.61 -5.73
C PRO A 9 -6.03 4.44 -6.09
N TYR A 10 -5.28 3.85 -5.17
CA TYR A 10 -3.87 3.54 -5.41
C TYR A 10 -3.72 2.57 -6.57
N ARG A 11 -2.76 2.84 -7.45
CA ARG A 11 -2.39 1.96 -8.55
C ARG A 11 -1.01 1.38 -8.30
N LEU A 12 -0.90 0.07 -8.45
CA LEU A 12 0.30 -0.69 -8.18
C LEU A 12 1.50 -0.17 -8.98
N GLN A 13 2.64 -0.14 -8.32
CA GLN A 13 3.92 0.33 -8.83
C GLN A 13 4.98 -0.78 -8.73
N VAL A 14 6.08 -0.60 -9.44
CA VAL A 14 7.27 -1.45 -9.32
C VAL A 14 7.74 -1.48 -7.85
N ASN A 15 8.19 -2.64 -7.41
CA ASN A 15 8.58 -2.96 -6.03
C ASN A 15 7.45 -3.03 -4.99
N ASP A 16 6.20 -2.88 -5.38
CA ASP A 16 5.09 -3.23 -4.48
C ASP A 16 5.09 -4.73 -4.21
N VAL A 17 4.85 -5.09 -2.96
CA VAL A 17 4.74 -6.48 -2.54
C VAL A 17 3.28 -6.81 -2.25
N LEU A 18 2.79 -7.88 -2.87
CA LEU A 18 1.41 -8.33 -2.78
C LEU A 18 1.31 -9.66 -2.03
N SER A 19 0.31 -9.78 -1.19
CA SER A 19 -0.17 -11.05 -0.68
C SER A 19 -1.33 -11.50 -1.56
N ILE A 20 -1.21 -12.68 -2.17
CA ILE A 20 -2.25 -13.25 -3.04
C ILE A 20 -2.59 -14.63 -2.51
N THR A 21 -3.87 -14.86 -2.25
CA THR A 21 -4.38 -16.14 -1.78
C THR A 21 -5.56 -16.55 -2.65
N ILE A 22 -5.53 -17.79 -3.14
CA ILE A 22 -6.59 -18.38 -3.95
C ILE A 22 -7.28 -19.43 -3.09
N LYS A 23 -8.60 -19.33 -2.94
CA LYS A 23 -9.45 -20.25 -2.18
C LYS A 23 -10.50 -20.87 -3.09
N ALA A 24 -10.97 -22.06 -2.73
CA ALA A 24 -12.09 -22.76 -3.34
C ALA A 24 -12.85 -23.55 -2.27
N ASP A 25 -14.03 -24.05 -2.60
CA ASP A 25 -14.80 -24.92 -1.72
C ASP A 25 -14.00 -26.19 -1.34
N ASP A 26 -13.29 -26.76 -2.33
CA ASP A 26 -12.27 -27.80 -2.05
C ASP A 26 -10.86 -27.20 -2.06
N PRO A 27 -10.19 -27.05 -0.89
CA PRO A 27 -8.85 -26.46 -0.81
C PRO A 27 -7.78 -27.23 -1.60
N LYS A 28 -7.98 -28.52 -1.90
CA LYS A 28 -7.04 -29.32 -2.67
C LYS A 28 -6.91 -28.82 -4.11
N LEU A 29 -7.99 -28.29 -4.68
CA LEU A 29 -8.01 -27.78 -6.06
C LEU A 29 -7.06 -26.61 -6.27
N VAL A 30 -6.86 -25.79 -5.23
CA VAL A 30 -6.08 -24.55 -5.31
C VAL A 30 -4.73 -24.62 -4.62
N SER A 31 -4.36 -25.78 -4.06
CA SER A 31 -3.11 -25.94 -3.31
C SER A 31 -1.85 -25.65 -4.14
N ILE A 32 -1.88 -25.95 -5.45
CA ILE A 32 -0.77 -25.71 -6.38
C ILE A 32 -0.51 -24.21 -6.64
N PHE A 33 -1.52 -23.36 -6.42
CA PHE A 33 -1.41 -21.91 -6.60
C PHE A 33 -0.97 -21.18 -5.33
N ASN A 34 -1.06 -21.85 -4.18
CA ASN A 34 -0.72 -21.30 -2.87
C ASN A 34 0.50 -22.06 -2.30
N PRO A 35 1.72 -21.76 -2.74
CA PRO A 35 2.90 -22.43 -2.21
C PRO A 35 3.01 -22.17 -0.70
N THR A 36 3.00 -23.26 0.08
CA THR A 36 3.22 -23.19 1.53
C THR A 36 4.71 -22.99 1.78
N ASN A 37 5.14 -21.77 1.95
CA ASN A 37 6.45 -21.49 2.52
C ASN A 37 6.38 -21.81 4.02
N LYS A 38 6.72 -23.04 4.38
CA LYS A 38 7.01 -23.43 5.76
C LYS A 38 8.35 -22.85 6.20
N GLY A 39 8.38 -21.53 6.41
CA GLY A 39 9.47 -20.84 7.07
C GLY A 39 8.89 -20.17 8.31
N GLU A 40 9.09 -20.81 9.45
CA GLU A 40 8.85 -20.17 10.75
C GLU A 40 9.83 -19.01 10.89
N THR A 41 9.34 -17.81 10.64
CA THR A 41 10.03 -16.58 11.05
C THR A 41 9.05 -15.77 11.87
N ASP A 42 9.42 -15.52 13.12
CA ASP A 42 8.63 -14.81 14.13
C ASP A 42 8.31 -13.34 13.77
N ASN A 43 8.67 -12.89 12.56
CA ASN A 43 8.45 -11.55 12.06
C ASN A 43 7.54 -11.56 10.83
N VAL A 44 6.29 -11.16 11.02
CA VAL A 44 5.26 -11.10 9.95
C VAL A 44 5.71 -10.28 8.75
N GLY A 45 6.46 -9.18 8.97
CA GLY A 45 6.96 -8.33 7.89
C GLY A 45 8.01 -8.98 7.00
N SER A 46 8.97 -9.71 7.58
CA SER A 46 9.97 -10.46 6.82
C SER A 46 9.35 -11.67 6.11
N SER A 47 8.38 -12.34 6.74
CA SER A 47 7.65 -13.44 6.11
C SER A 47 6.94 -12.99 4.83
N LEU A 48 6.24 -11.85 4.85
CA LEU A 48 5.56 -11.31 3.67
C LEU A 48 6.53 -10.87 2.57
N TYR A 49 7.70 -10.36 2.92
CA TYR A 49 8.73 -10.02 1.94
C TYR A 49 9.23 -11.25 1.17
N PHE A 50 9.40 -12.39 1.86
CA PHE A 50 9.89 -13.62 1.24
C PHE A 50 8.79 -14.48 0.59
N SER A 51 7.55 -14.40 1.08
CA SER A 51 6.42 -15.20 0.58
C SER A 51 5.45 -14.43 -0.32
N GLY A 52 5.58 -13.09 -0.40
CA GLY A 52 4.74 -12.25 -1.23
C GLY A 52 5.17 -12.23 -2.71
N TYR A 53 4.33 -11.66 -3.53
CA TYR A 53 4.57 -11.44 -4.95
C TYR A 53 5.02 -10.00 -5.17
N THR A 54 6.27 -9.80 -5.56
CA THR A 54 6.80 -8.46 -5.84
C THR A 54 6.54 -8.09 -7.30
N VAL A 55 6.04 -6.87 -7.52
CA VAL A 55 5.93 -6.28 -8.85
C VAL A 55 7.35 -5.97 -9.35
N ASP A 56 7.76 -6.64 -10.40
CA ASP A 56 9.10 -6.53 -10.96
C ASP A 56 9.31 -5.25 -11.80
N ASP A 57 10.52 -5.05 -12.31
CA ASP A 57 10.88 -3.89 -13.12
C ASP A 57 10.10 -3.78 -14.44
N HIS A 58 9.49 -4.87 -14.89
CA HIS A 58 8.59 -4.90 -16.07
C HIS A 58 7.13 -4.61 -15.69
N GLY A 59 6.85 -4.43 -14.40
CA GLY A 59 5.50 -4.18 -13.90
C GLY A 59 4.64 -5.43 -13.77
N SER A 60 5.25 -6.61 -13.71
CA SER A 60 4.57 -7.90 -13.64
C SER A 60 4.82 -8.61 -12.31
N ILE A 61 3.93 -9.53 -11.97
CA ILE A 61 4.09 -10.52 -10.91
C ILE A 61 4.09 -11.91 -11.52
N ARG A 62 4.74 -12.87 -10.88
CA ARG A 62 4.75 -14.26 -11.33
C ARG A 62 4.08 -15.16 -10.31
N ILE A 63 2.93 -15.71 -10.70
CA ILE A 63 2.16 -16.63 -9.88
C ILE A 63 2.41 -18.06 -10.34
N PRO A 64 2.66 -19.04 -9.45
CA PRO A 64 2.79 -20.44 -9.82
C PRO A 64 1.61 -20.91 -10.68
N VAL A 65 1.91 -21.65 -11.73
CA VAL A 65 0.95 -22.19 -12.70
C VAL A 65 0.33 -21.13 -13.65
N LEU A 66 -0.08 -19.98 -13.14
CA LEU A 66 -0.64 -18.86 -13.95
C LEU A 66 0.42 -18.13 -14.78
N GLY A 67 1.68 -18.19 -14.33
CA GLY A 67 2.77 -17.50 -15.01
C GLY A 67 2.85 -16.02 -14.68
N GLU A 68 3.23 -15.23 -15.68
CA GLU A 68 3.46 -13.80 -15.57
C GLU A 68 2.18 -13.00 -15.79
N ILE A 69 1.86 -12.11 -14.87
CA ILE A 69 0.66 -11.27 -14.89
C ILE A 69 1.06 -9.82 -14.72
N THR A 70 0.67 -8.96 -15.65
CA THR A 70 0.88 -7.51 -15.52
C THR A 70 0.08 -6.96 -14.36
N ALA A 71 0.76 -6.31 -13.43
CA ALA A 71 0.19 -5.74 -12.20
C ALA A 71 0.30 -4.20 -12.15
N ILE A 72 1.35 -3.62 -12.76
CA ILE A 72 1.55 -2.17 -12.76
C ILE A 72 0.34 -1.42 -13.32
N GLY A 73 -0.05 -0.33 -12.65
CA GLY A 73 -1.16 0.51 -13.07
C GLY A 73 -2.55 -0.03 -12.75
N TYR A 74 -2.67 -1.27 -12.32
CA TYR A 74 -3.93 -1.83 -11.81
C TYR A 74 -4.12 -1.46 -10.34
N THR A 75 -5.37 -1.29 -9.91
CA THR A 75 -5.68 -1.32 -8.48
C THR A 75 -5.62 -2.76 -7.98
N VAL A 76 -5.54 -2.94 -6.67
CA VAL A 76 -5.60 -4.28 -6.04
C VAL A 76 -6.86 -5.03 -6.46
N GLU A 77 -8.00 -4.33 -6.56
CA GLU A 77 -9.28 -4.94 -6.95
C GLU A 77 -9.31 -5.29 -8.44
N GLU A 78 -8.80 -4.43 -9.32
CA GLU A 78 -8.69 -4.72 -10.75
C GLU A 78 -7.78 -5.94 -11.01
N LEU A 79 -6.67 -6.04 -10.26
CA LEU A 79 -5.77 -7.19 -10.34
C LEU A 79 -6.44 -8.48 -9.83
N ARG A 80 -7.19 -8.39 -8.73
CA ARG A 80 -7.98 -9.52 -8.21
C ARG A 80 -8.93 -10.07 -9.28
N LEU A 81 -9.70 -9.19 -9.90
CA LEU A 81 -10.65 -9.57 -10.96
C LEU A 81 -9.94 -10.20 -12.17
N LYS A 82 -8.79 -9.67 -12.55
CA LYS A 82 -7.98 -10.20 -13.65
C LYS A 82 -7.49 -11.63 -13.36
N ILE A 83 -6.97 -11.87 -12.15
CA ILE A 83 -6.51 -13.20 -11.73
C ILE A 83 -7.70 -14.18 -11.69
N GLU A 84 -8.82 -13.77 -11.07
CA GLU A 84 -10.01 -14.60 -10.95
C GLU A 84 -10.57 -14.99 -12.33
N LYS A 85 -10.62 -14.02 -13.25
CA LYS A 85 -11.04 -14.29 -14.63
C LYS A 85 -10.13 -15.32 -15.32
N GLN A 86 -8.81 -15.18 -15.20
CA GLN A 86 -7.86 -16.10 -15.81
C GLN A 86 -8.01 -17.53 -15.24
N LEU A 87 -8.20 -17.65 -13.91
CA LEU A 87 -8.44 -18.93 -13.25
C LEU A 87 -9.71 -19.62 -13.77
N LEU A 88 -10.80 -18.88 -13.96
CA LEU A 88 -12.07 -19.40 -14.44
C LEU A 88 -12.04 -19.72 -15.96
N ASP A 89 -11.27 -18.97 -16.74
CA ASP A 89 -11.16 -19.20 -18.17
C ASP A 89 -10.26 -20.42 -18.50
N GLU A 90 -9.20 -20.65 -17.71
CA GLU A 90 -8.14 -21.61 -18.07
C GLU A 90 -8.14 -22.88 -17.21
N TYR A 91 -8.57 -22.79 -15.95
CA TYR A 91 -8.34 -23.89 -14.98
C TYR A 91 -9.59 -24.43 -14.30
N PHE A 92 -10.57 -23.59 -14.01
CA PHE A 92 -11.69 -23.97 -13.16
C PHE A 92 -13.05 -23.67 -13.82
N LYS A 93 -14.02 -24.52 -13.50
CA LYS A 93 -15.43 -24.26 -13.79
C LYS A 93 -16.03 -23.36 -12.70
N LYS A 94 -17.12 -22.67 -13.02
CA LYS A 94 -17.81 -21.76 -12.08
C LYS A 94 -18.27 -22.46 -10.79
N GLU A 95 -18.58 -23.75 -10.88
CA GLU A 95 -19.03 -24.58 -9.76
C GLU A 95 -17.93 -24.80 -8.68
N ALA A 96 -16.67 -24.53 -9.02
CA ALA A 96 -15.56 -24.64 -8.06
C ALA A 96 -15.52 -23.50 -7.03
N ASN A 97 -16.35 -22.46 -7.20
CA ASN A 97 -16.44 -21.29 -6.30
C ASN A 97 -15.06 -20.74 -5.95
N ILE A 98 -14.29 -20.34 -6.97
CA ILE A 98 -12.94 -19.80 -6.80
C ILE A 98 -13.03 -18.39 -6.22
N PHE A 99 -12.18 -18.13 -5.24
CA PHE A 99 -12.11 -16.90 -4.49
C PHE A 99 -10.68 -16.38 -4.47
N VAL A 100 -10.44 -15.21 -5.04
CA VAL A 100 -9.10 -14.59 -5.06
C VAL A 100 -9.07 -13.42 -4.08
N ILE A 101 -8.07 -13.41 -3.21
CA ILE A 101 -7.79 -12.32 -2.27
C ILE A 101 -6.46 -11.73 -2.67
N VAL A 102 -6.43 -10.43 -2.97
CA VAL A 102 -5.22 -9.67 -3.26
C VAL A 102 -5.13 -8.51 -2.28
N ARG A 103 -3.99 -8.37 -1.61
CA ARG A 103 -3.71 -7.26 -0.69
C ARG A 103 -2.27 -6.79 -0.86
N LEU A 104 -2.01 -5.52 -0.61
CA LEU A 104 -0.65 -5.06 -0.37
C LEU A 104 -0.11 -5.76 0.89
N ALA A 105 1.15 -6.17 0.86
CA ALA A 105 1.80 -6.86 1.99
C ALA A 105 1.98 -5.95 3.22
N GLY A 106 1.74 -4.66 3.06
CA GLY A 106 1.74 -3.64 4.10
C GLY A 106 1.67 -2.25 3.50
N PHE A 107 1.26 -1.29 4.30
CA PHE A 107 1.26 0.13 3.95
C PHE A 107 2.62 0.71 4.32
N LYS A 108 3.42 1.08 3.33
CA LYS A 108 4.74 1.68 3.51
C LYS A 108 4.69 3.19 3.26
N TYR A 109 5.26 3.99 4.16
CA TYR A 109 5.53 5.41 3.95
C TYR A 109 6.87 5.77 4.58
N THR A 110 7.44 6.88 4.16
CA THR A 110 8.68 7.42 4.76
C THR A 110 8.40 8.77 5.36
N ILE A 111 8.86 9.00 6.57
CA ILE A 111 8.71 10.29 7.27
C ILE A 111 10.06 10.80 7.74
N ASN A 112 10.30 12.10 7.55
CA ASN A 112 11.54 12.76 7.92
C ASN A 112 11.28 14.18 8.44
N GLY A 113 12.29 14.76 9.07
CA GLY A 113 12.24 16.11 9.65
C GLY A 113 11.89 16.10 11.13
N GLU A 114 11.09 17.09 11.56
CA GLU A 114 10.79 17.38 12.96
C GLU A 114 9.71 16.46 13.54
N VAL A 115 10.02 15.15 13.62
CA VAL A 115 9.18 14.11 14.22
C VAL A 115 9.96 13.28 15.22
N GLY A 116 9.27 12.62 16.12
CA GLY A 116 9.87 11.81 17.18
C GLY A 116 10.71 10.64 16.67
N SER A 117 10.29 9.99 15.55
CA SER A 117 10.97 8.85 14.97
C SER A 117 10.89 8.89 13.45
N MET A 118 12.00 9.27 12.82
CA MET A 118 12.16 9.31 11.37
C MET A 118 12.34 7.92 10.76
N GLY A 119 12.17 7.82 9.45
CA GLY A 119 12.48 6.65 8.64
C GLY A 119 11.28 6.06 7.92
N THR A 120 11.49 4.93 7.29
CA THR A 120 10.44 4.17 6.61
C THR A 120 9.66 3.36 7.62
N LYS A 121 8.33 3.49 7.55
CA LYS A 121 7.38 2.80 8.42
C LYS A 121 6.55 1.81 7.61
N PHE A 122 6.23 0.69 8.22
CA PHE A 122 5.33 -0.33 7.70
C PHE A 122 4.16 -0.50 8.64
N LEU A 123 2.94 -0.41 8.11
CA LEU A 123 1.71 -0.66 8.84
C LEU A 123 0.92 -1.77 8.15
N PHE A 124 0.40 -2.73 8.92
CA PHE A 124 -0.39 -3.84 8.39
C PHE A 124 -1.87 -3.46 8.30
N GLN A 125 -2.15 -2.44 7.50
CA GLN A 125 -3.50 -1.94 7.24
C GLN A 125 -3.59 -1.42 5.80
N ASP A 126 -4.82 -1.37 5.26
CA ASP A 126 -5.04 -0.99 3.86
C ASP A 126 -5.06 0.54 3.67
N HIS A 127 -5.39 1.29 4.71
CA HIS A 127 -5.54 2.74 4.68
C HIS A 127 -4.80 3.39 5.85
N VAL A 128 -4.10 4.46 5.56
CA VAL A 128 -3.40 5.29 6.57
C VAL A 128 -3.67 6.75 6.23
N ASN A 129 -4.09 7.54 7.21
CA ASN A 129 -4.16 8.97 7.06
C ASN A 129 -2.91 9.64 7.65
N ILE A 130 -2.71 10.93 7.32
CA ILE A 130 -1.52 11.67 7.76
C ILE A 130 -1.41 11.77 9.29
N MET A 131 -2.53 11.86 10.01
CA MET A 131 -2.54 11.97 11.46
C MET A 131 -2.07 10.66 12.12
N GLU A 132 -2.52 9.52 11.57
CA GLU A 132 -2.05 8.19 12.00
C GLU A 132 -0.55 8.00 11.73
N ALA A 133 -0.09 8.43 10.55
CA ALA A 133 1.33 8.34 10.20
C ALA A 133 2.21 9.16 11.15
N ILE A 134 1.78 10.38 11.50
CA ILE A 134 2.47 11.25 12.43
C ILE A 134 2.45 10.67 13.85
N ALA A 135 1.29 10.20 14.32
CA ALA A 135 1.17 9.54 15.62
C ALA A 135 2.09 8.31 15.72
N ASN A 136 2.13 7.48 14.68
CA ASN A 136 3.01 6.31 14.61
C ASN A 136 4.51 6.67 14.54
N SER A 137 4.82 7.92 14.23
CA SER A 137 6.20 8.46 14.18
C SER A 137 6.57 9.29 15.42
N GLY A 138 5.82 9.15 16.50
CA GLY A 138 6.10 9.82 17.79
C GLY A 138 5.73 11.29 17.81
N ASP A 139 4.77 11.70 16.96
CA ASP A 139 4.28 13.07 16.79
C ASP A 139 5.33 14.07 16.24
N ILE A 140 4.86 15.25 15.85
CA ILE A 140 5.68 16.38 15.44
C ILE A 140 6.30 17.01 16.69
N THR A 141 7.61 17.24 16.65
CA THR A 141 8.35 17.86 17.74
C THR A 141 7.90 19.32 17.98
N VAL A 142 8.29 19.90 19.12
CA VAL A 142 7.97 21.30 19.45
C VAL A 142 8.58 22.30 18.46
N THR A 143 9.61 21.88 17.73
CA THR A 143 10.30 22.67 16.70
C THR A 143 9.72 22.45 15.31
N GLY A 144 8.78 21.54 15.14
CA GLY A 144 8.18 21.20 13.85
C GLY A 144 7.00 22.10 13.48
N ASP A 145 6.89 22.41 12.19
CA ASP A 145 5.82 23.24 11.64
C ASP A 145 4.60 22.38 11.26
N ARG A 146 3.58 22.40 12.12
CA ARG A 146 2.30 21.70 11.88
C ARG A 146 1.45 22.33 10.78
N LYS A 147 1.77 23.55 10.34
CA LYS A 147 1.03 24.27 9.31
C LYS A 147 1.55 24.00 7.90
N ALA A 148 2.72 23.40 7.77
CA ALA A 148 3.38 23.16 6.52
C ALA A 148 4.05 21.78 6.47
N VAL A 149 3.25 20.74 6.62
CA VAL A 149 3.70 19.36 6.43
C VAL A 149 3.67 19.05 4.94
N THR A 150 4.81 18.69 4.38
CA THR A 150 4.94 18.39 2.94
C THR A 150 4.72 16.90 2.68
N ILE A 151 3.85 16.59 1.74
CA ILE A 151 3.68 15.23 1.20
C ILE A 151 4.23 15.21 -0.22
N ILE A 152 5.12 14.27 -0.48
CA ILE A 152 5.68 14.00 -1.81
C ILE A 152 5.15 12.66 -2.25
N ARG A 153 4.43 12.65 -3.36
CA ARG A 153 3.77 11.47 -3.94
C ARG A 153 4.27 11.20 -5.34
N GLN A 154 4.69 9.99 -5.58
CA GLN A 154 4.97 9.54 -6.94
C GLN A 154 3.68 9.10 -7.63
N THR A 155 3.48 9.56 -8.85
CA THR A 155 2.35 9.19 -9.70
C THR A 155 2.88 8.64 -11.03
N PRO A 156 2.06 7.94 -11.82
CA PRO A 156 2.48 7.46 -13.15
C PRO A 156 2.97 8.57 -14.09
N THR A 157 2.56 9.82 -13.83
CA THR A 157 2.88 10.99 -14.67
C THR A 157 3.99 11.87 -14.10
N GLY A 158 4.54 11.55 -12.92
CA GLY A 158 5.60 12.31 -12.27
C GLY A 158 5.50 12.35 -10.75
N THR A 159 6.10 13.37 -10.16
CA THR A 159 6.10 13.58 -8.72
C THR A 159 5.27 14.79 -8.35
N GLU A 160 4.36 14.64 -7.41
CA GLU A 160 3.55 15.72 -6.84
C GLU A 160 4.08 16.08 -5.45
N MET A 161 4.10 17.37 -5.13
CA MET A 161 4.50 17.88 -3.82
C MET A 161 3.44 18.85 -3.30
N HIS A 162 2.91 18.57 -2.11
CA HIS A 162 1.87 19.39 -1.49
C HIS A 162 2.15 19.65 -0.02
N ASP A 163 1.98 20.90 0.40
CA ASP A 163 1.99 21.30 1.80
C ASP A 163 0.55 21.24 2.34
N ILE A 164 0.36 20.65 3.50
CA ILE A 164 -0.91 20.58 4.22
C ILE A 164 -0.79 21.19 5.60
N ASP A 165 -1.84 21.89 6.05
CA ASP A 165 -1.93 22.48 7.39
C ASP A 165 -2.72 21.53 8.31
N LEU A 166 -2.03 20.89 9.25
CA LEU A 166 -2.66 19.97 10.20
C LEU A 166 -3.40 20.67 11.33
N THR A 167 -3.32 22.00 11.42
CA THR A 167 -4.05 22.82 12.38
C THR A 167 -5.42 23.27 11.85
N ASP A 168 -5.65 23.12 10.54
CA ASP A 168 -6.94 23.40 9.90
C ASP A 168 -7.80 22.16 9.80
N ILE A 169 -9.01 22.21 10.35
CA ILE A 169 -9.98 21.10 10.26
C ILE A 169 -10.33 20.72 8.80
N ASN A 170 -10.22 21.65 7.87
CA ASN A 170 -10.46 21.39 6.45
C ASN A 170 -9.40 20.49 5.81
N VAL A 171 -8.28 20.21 6.48
CA VAL A 171 -7.27 19.26 6.01
C VAL A 171 -7.89 17.90 5.66
N MET A 172 -8.95 17.49 6.35
CA MET A 172 -9.67 16.23 6.10
C MET A 172 -10.32 16.17 4.71
N LYS A 173 -10.49 17.33 4.05
CA LYS A 173 -11.00 17.42 2.68
C LYS A 173 -9.90 17.36 1.63
N SER A 174 -8.64 17.47 2.06
CA SER A 174 -7.50 17.40 1.15
C SER A 174 -7.38 16.00 0.56
N PRO A 175 -7.10 15.86 -0.75
CA PRO A 175 -6.79 14.57 -1.37
C PRO A 175 -5.50 13.94 -0.82
N TYR A 176 -4.70 14.70 -0.08
CA TYR A 176 -3.45 14.27 0.56
C TYR A 176 -3.62 13.91 2.04
N TYR A 177 -4.81 14.10 2.62
CA TYR A 177 -5.10 13.67 3.99
C TYR A 177 -4.99 12.15 4.13
N ASN A 178 -5.55 11.41 3.18
CA ASN A 178 -5.34 9.98 3.06
C ASN A 178 -4.06 9.73 2.28
N LEU A 179 -3.09 9.10 2.93
CA LEU A 179 -1.83 8.74 2.31
C LEU A 179 -2.02 7.63 1.27
N GLN A 180 -1.10 7.58 0.33
CA GLN A 180 -0.91 6.43 -0.54
C GLN A 180 0.36 5.68 -0.14
N PRO A 181 0.44 4.36 -0.40
CA PRO A 181 1.68 3.62 -0.22
C PRO A 181 2.83 4.30 -0.94
N ASN A 182 4.00 4.30 -0.31
CA ASN A 182 5.23 4.95 -0.76
C ASN A 182 5.24 6.49 -0.69
N ASP A 183 4.23 7.14 -0.12
CA ASP A 183 4.28 8.57 0.14
C ASP A 183 5.50 8.93 1.03
N TYR A 184 6.11 10.06 0.73
CA TYR A 184 7.16 10.65 1.55
C TYR A 184 6.61 11.89 2.27
N ILE A 185 6.77 11.92 3.60
CA ILE A 185 6.29 12.99 4.46
C ILE A 185 7.50 13.75 5.00
N TYR A 186 7.51 15.05 4.85
CA TYR A 186 8.55 15.90 5.41
C TYR A 186 7.93 16.97 6.33
N VAL A 187 8.34 16.96 7.60
CA VAL A 187 7.93 17.94 8.59
C VAL A 187 9.04 18.98 8.72
N LYS A 188 8.77 20.18 8.22
CA LYS A 188 9.72 21.29 8.24
C LYS A 188 9.92 21.81 9.65
N PRO A 189 11.10 22.35 10.00
CA PRO A 189 11.26 23.11 11.22
C PRO A 189 10.49 24.42 11.16
N LEU A 190 10.04 24.91 12.32
CA LEU A 190 9.47 26.25 12.45
C LEU A 190 10.48 27.30 11.97
N LYS A 191 9.99 28.29 11.22
CA LYS A 191 10.84 29.43 10.83
C LYS A 191 11.26 30.17 12.11
N GLN A 192 12.57 30.25 12.35
CA GLN A 192 13.08 31.10 13.41
C GLN A 192 12.67 32.54 13.14
N LYS A 193 12.03 33.18 14.12
CA LYS A 193 11.83 34.64 14.07
C LYS A 193 13.22 35.27 14.21
N THR A 194 13.72 35.88 13.13
CA THR A 194 14.88 36.78 13.13
C THR A 194 14.50 38.06 13.84
#